data_1a63db417170b60465845173ce0dc189
#
_entry.id   1a63db417170b60465845173ce0dc189
#
_cell.length_a   1.000
_cell.length_b   1.000
_cell.length_c   1.000
_cell.angle_alpha   90.00
_cell.angle_beta   90.00
_cell.angle_gamma   90.00
#
_symmetry.space_group_name_H-M   'P 1'
#
loop_
_entity.id
_entity.type
_entity.pdbx_description
1 polymer ?
#
loop_
_entity_poly.entity_id
_entity_poly.type
_entity_poly.pdbx_seq_one_letter_code
_entity_poly.pdbx_strand_id
1 'polypeptide(L)'
;MKTFSRFTLVALAVLMTAVLVSPVSAAKKVIKLSHSHQADFASEIHTAAWIFQKWVEDNSDTLEVKIYAANALGEERAVYEGMQLGSGASAVISGTAILNNFSKKTAVLDLPFMWKSYDHAHHVLDGKVGDALAKDLDQSGFQVLAWMDSWGFRNVVTAKKEVKTAADLKGLKIRTIPTNVFVSAINAMGANATPMNFGEIYTSLQSGVLDGYEHTAATTISFKFNEVACCIAMTRHLMDPTVLVFSLAEWKKFSPEEQAVMSKGAQAAAEIVRKLAPEREAESLAAVKKLGMKVVDIDVGPLQKAAVAAQDELAKDFGAEALLAQIRKQ
;
A
#
# COMPACT_ATOMS: atom_id res chain seq x y z
N MET A 1 -42.62 1.97 -80.16
CA MET A 1 -42.69 3.12 -79.23
C MET A 1 -42.45 2.63 -77.83
N LYS A 2 -41.46 3.29 -77.19
CA LYS A 2 -41.08 3.28 -75.73
C LYS A 2 -40.13 2.15 -75.26
N THR A 3 -38.89 2.29 -75.62
CA THR A 3 -37.73 1.89 -74.84
C THR A 3 -37.65 2.79 -73.63
N PHE A 4 -37.90 2.21 -72.41
CA PHE A 4 -37.59 2.88 -71.17
C PHE A 4 -36.46 2.13 -70.47
N SER A 5 -35.49 2.86 -70.26
CA SER A 5 -34.14 2.71 -69.82
C SER A 5 -33.92 1.69 -68.68
N ARG A 6 -33.10 0.66 -69.01
CA ARG A 6 -32.50 -0.29 -67.98
C ARG A 6 -31.34 0.29 -67.18
N PHE A 7 -31.08 1.60 -67.30
CA PHE A 7 -29.94 2.28 -66.69
C PHE A 7 -30.25 2.86 -65.31
N THR A 8 -31.52 3.00 -64.94
CA THR A 8 -31.88 3.63 -63.67
C THR A 8 -31.94 2.65 -62.43
N LEU A 9 -31.89 1.34 -62.65
CA LEU A 9 -31.93 0.32 -61.60
C LEU A 9 -30.53 -0.09 -61.08
N VAL A 10 -29.48 0.19 -61.88
CA VAL A 10 -28.10 -0.15 -61.42
C VAL A 10 -27.49 0.94 -60.50
N ALA A 11 -27.94 2.19 -60.59
CA ALA A 11 -27.47 3.29 -59.74
C ALA A 11 -28.03 3.26 -58.31
N LEU A 12 -29.18 2.56 -58.08
CA LEU A 12 -29.79 2.48 -56.74
C LEU A 12 -29.26 1.29 -55.92
N ALA A 13 -28.62 0.31 -56.54
CA ALA A 13 -28.04 -0.86 -55.86
C ALA A 13 -26.63 -0.64 -55.32
N VAL A 14 -25.92 0.41 -55.78
CA VAL A 14 -24.56 0.72 -55.32
C VAL A 14 -24.58 1.67 -54.09
N LEU A 15 -25.71 2.31 -53.77
CA LEU A 15 -25.81 3.25 -52.62
C LEU A 15 -26.28 2.61 -51.34
N MET A 16 -26.51 1.29 -51.28
CA MET A 16 -27.05 0.60 -50.09
C MET A 16 -26.06 -0.32 -49.36
N THR A 17 -24.78 -0.25 -49.67
CA THR A 17 -23.74 -1.02 -48.94
C THR A 17 -22.70 -0.16 -48.25
N ALA A 18 -23.02 1.08 -47.89
CA ALA A 18 -22.34 1.71 -46.77
C ALA A 18 -22.88 1.09 -45.48
N VAL A 19 -22.51 -0.16 -45.25
CA VAL A 19 -22.63 -0.77 -43.92
C VAL A 19 -21.85 0.16 -42.97
N LEU A 20 -22.57 0.90 -42.18
CA LEU A 20 -22.04 1.58 -41.01
C LEU A 20 -21.41 0.48 -40.11
N VAL A 21 -20.16 0.14 -40.39
CA VAL A 21 -19.32 -0.58 -39.45
C VAL A 21 -19.11 0.41 -38.32
N SER A 22 -20.08 0.49 -37.40
CA SER A 22 -19.83 1.07 -36.08
C SER A 22 -18.60 0.35 -35.58
N PRO A 23 -17.53 1.05 -35.18
CA PRO A 23 -16.42 0.37 -34.55
C PRO A 23 -17.01 -0.36 -33.33
N VAL A 24 -16.98 -1.69 -33.36
CA VAL A 24 -17.23 -2.50 -32.18
C VAL A 24 -16.14 -2.05 -31.22
N SER A 25 -16.51 -1.18 -30.26
CA SER A 25 -15.59 -0.85 -29.16
C SER A 25 -15.23 -2.17 -28.51
N ALA A 26 -14.00 -2.59 -28.64
CA ALA A 26 -13.51 -3.77 -27.95
C ALA A 26 -13.77 -3.57 -26.45
N ALA A 27 -14.28 -4.62 -25.77
CA ALA A 27 -14.50 -4.54 -24.33
C ALA A 27 -13.19 -4.15 -23.64
N LYS A 28 -13.27 -3.17 -22.75
CA LYS A 28 -12.09 -2.71 -21.99
C LYS A 28 -11.53 -3.86 -21.15
N LYS A 29 -10.21 -3.96 -21.07
CA LYS A 29 -9.53 -4.84 -20.12
C LYS A 29 -9.69 -4.28 -18.72
N VAL A 30 -10.22 -5.09 -17.81
CA VAL A 30 -10.50 -4.68 -16.44
C VAL A 30 -9.30 -4.98 -15.54
N ILE A 31 -8.78 -3.95 -14.91
CA ILE A 31 -7.75 -4.03 -13.87
C ILE A 31 -8.47 -4.07 -12.52
N LYS A 32 -8.38 -5.18 -11.81
CA LYS A 32 -8.92 -5.32 -10.44
C LYS A 32 -7.88 -4.85 -9.45
N LEU A 33 -8.03 -3.65 -8.92
CA LEU A 33 -7.12 -3.04 -7.95
C LEU A 33 -7.66 -3.24 -6.54
N SER A 34 -6.97 -4.01 -5.70
CA SER A 34 -7.35 -4.33 -4.32
C SER A 34 -6.58 -3.51 -3.31
N HIS A 35 -7.22 -3.19 -2.18
CA HIS A 35 -6.56 -2.69 -0.98
C HIS A 35 -7.38 -2.94 0.29
N SER A 36 -6.71 -2.92 1.46
CA SER A 36 -7.33 -3.19 2.77
C SER A 36 -8.02 -1.98 3.41
N HIS A 37 -7.69 -0.76 2.98
CA HIS A 37 -8.21 0.46 3.58
C HIS A 37 -9.64 0.78 3.17
N GLN A 38 -10.32 1.60 3.97
CA GLN A 38 -11.66 2.10 3.63
C GLN A 38 -11.62 2.96 2.35
N ALA A 39 -12.76 3.03 1.66
CA ALA A 39 -12.90 3.85 0.46
C ALA A 39 -13.12 5.33 0.84
N ASP A 40 -12.13 5.94 1.46
CA ASP A 40 -12.16 7.36 1.84
C ASP A 40 -10.80 8.04 1.58
N PHE A 41 -10.82 9.37 1.42
CA PHE A 41 -9.63 10.17 1.13
C PHE A 41 -8.82 10.56 2.38
N ALA A 42 -9.17 10.07 3.55
CA ALA A 42 -8.30 10.07 4.72
C ALA A 42 -7.22 8.97 4.64
N SER A 43 -7.37 8.06 3.67
CA SER A 43 -6.43 6.97 3.39
C SER A 43 -5.55 7.31 2.18
N GLU A 44 -4.23 7.24 2.38
CA GLU A 44 -3.22 7.33 1.33
C GLU A 44 -3.42 6.25 0.26
N ILE A 45 -3.73 5.03 0.69
CA ILE A 45 -3.90 3.88 -0.19
C ILE A 45 -5.10 4.07 -1.11
N HIS A 46 -6.26 4.49 -0.55
CA HIS A 46 -7.44 4.76 -1.37
C HIS A 46 -7.23 5.98 -2.29
N THR A 47 -6.58 7.02 -1.79
CA THR A 47 -6.23 8.20 -2.60
C THR A 47 -5.34 7.80 -3.78
N ALA A 48 -4.31 7.00 -3.55
CA ALA A 48 -3.43 6.49 -4.61
C ALA A 48 -4.21 5.64 -5.63
N ALA A 49 -5.08 4.76 -5.14
CA ALA A 49 -5.92 3.90 -6.00
C ALA A 49 -6.84 4.73 -6.90
N TRP A 50 -7.46 5.78 -6.34
CA TRP A 50 -8.34 6.67 -7.10
C TRP A 50 -7.57 7.49 -8.15
N ILE A 51 -6.39 8.03 -7.80
CA ILE A 51 -5.55 8.77 -8.76
C ILE A 51 -5.11 7.85 -9.89
N PHE A 52 -4.64 6.64 -9.56
CA PHE A 52 -4.26 5.65 -10.55
C PHE A 52 -5.43 5.30 -11.47
N GLN A 53 -6.61 5.03 -10.91
CA GLN A 53 -7.83 4.76 -11.69
C GLN A 53 -8.12 5.90 -12.66
N LYS A 54 -8.20 7.13 -12.17
CA LYS A 54 -8.51 8.29 -13.00
C LYS A 54 -7.49 8.49 -14.09
N TRP A 55 -6.20 8.42 -13.76
CA TRP A 55 -5.16 8.53 -14.76
C TRP A 55 -5.28 7.49 -15.86
N VAL A 56 -5.46 6.23 -15.52
CA VAL A 56 -5.53 5.12 -16.47
C VAL A 56 -6.76 5.28 -17.38
N GLU A 57 -7.93 5.57 -16.81
CA GLU A 57 -9.18 5.72 -17.55
C GLU A 57 -9.21 6.97 -18.44
N ASP A 58 -8.55 8.05 -18.03
CA ASP A 58 -8.45 9.29 -18.81
C ASP A 58 -7.40 9.21 -19.95
N ASN A 59 -6.47 8.25 -19.87
CA ASN A 59 -5.37 8.10 -20.85
C ASN A 59 -5.44 6.79 -21.64
N SER A 60 -6.52 6.00 -21.53
CA SER A 60 -6.70 4.77 -22.29
C SER A 60 -8.17 4.47 -22.57
N ASP A 61 -8.48 4.22 -23.82
CA ASP A 61 -9.81 3.74 -24.25
C ASP A 61 -9.96 2.23 -24.09
N THR A 62 -8.87 1.49 -23.81
CA THR A 62 -8.84 0.02 -23.73
C THR A 62 -8.79 -0.52 -22.32
N LEU A 63 -8.59 0.35 -21.32
CA LEU A 63 -8.45 -0.02 -19.90
C LEU A 63 -9.60 0.52 -19.05
N GLU A 64 -9.98 -0.25 -18.03
CA GLU A 64 -10.90 0.12 -16.96
C GLU A 64 -10.29 -0.34 -15.63
N VAL A 65 -10.31 0.50 -14.59
CA VAL A 65 -9.81 0.14 -13.26
C VAL A 65 -10.98 0.01 -12.30
N LYS A 66 -11.12 -1.15 -11.66
CA LYS A 66 -12.12 -1.39 -10.59
C LYS A 66 -11.41 -1.49 -9.25
N ILE A 67 -11.70 -0.54 -8.37
CA ILE A 67 -11.14 -0.51 -7.02
C ILE A 67 -11.98 -1.40 -6.10
N TYR A 68 -11.31 -2.32 -5.41
CA TYR A 68 -11.87 -3.22 -4.40
C TYR A 68 -11.26 -2.86 -3.04
N ALA A 69 -11.90 -1.94 -2.35
CA ALA A 69 -11.50 -1.43 -1.05
C ALA A 69 -11.90 -2.38 0.10
N ALA A 70 -11.38 -2.12 1.30
CA ALA A 70 -11.78 -2.78 2.55
C ALA A 70 -11.73 -4.31 2.48
N ASN A 71 -10.67 -4.86 1.90
CA ASN A 71 -10.48 -6.31 1.74
C ASN A 71 -11.60 -7.03 0.96
N ALA A 72 -12.29 -6.33 0.06
CA ALA A 72 -13.42 -6.91 -0.70
C ALA A 72 -13.03 -8.14 -1.55
N LEU A 73 -11.75 -8.31 -1.88
CA LEU A 73 -11.23 -9.50 -2.57
C LEU A 73 -10.55 -10.51 -1.63
N GLY A 74 -10.56 -10.27 -0.33
CA GLY A 74 -9.93 -11.09 0.70
C GLY A 74 -8.84 -10.35 1.48
N GLU A 75 -8.32 -10.98 2.52
CA GLU A 75 -7.20 -10.47 3.31
C GLU A 75 -5.94 -10.34 2.44
N GLU A 76 -5.11 -9.34 2.74
CA GLU A 76 -3.98 -8.94 1.86
C GLU A 76 -3.08 -10.11 1.45
N ARG A 77 -2.71 -10.98 2.39
CA ARG A 77 -1.87 -12.14 2.07
C ARG A 77 -2.52 -13.08 1.05
N ALA A 78 -3.80 -13.40 1.23
CA ALA A 78 -4.53 -14.27 0.31
C ALA A 78 -4.67 -13.63 -1.08
N VAL A 79 -4.84 -12.30 -1.14
CA VAL A 79 -4.87 -11.56 -2.41
C VAL A 79 -3.52 -11.67 -3.12
N TYR A 80 -2.40 -11.48 -2.45
CA TYR A 80 -1.06 -11.65 -3.04
C TYR A 80 -0.80 -13.09 -3.51
N GLU A 81 -1.20 -14.11 -2.74
CA GLU A 81 -1.13 -15.51 -3.13
C GLU A 81 -1.94 -15.77 -4.42
N GLY A 82 -3.14 -15.20 -4.51
CA GLY A 82 -3.96 -15.27 -5.74
C GLY A 82 -3.28 -14.61 -6.93
N MET A 83 -2.67 -13.44 -6.74
CA MET A 83 -1.93 -12.72 -7.79
C MET A 83 -0.74 -13.52 -8.35
N GLN A 84 0.01 -14.25 -7.51
CA GLN A 84 1.08 -15.16 -7.97
C GLN A 84 0.52 -16.26 -8.87
N LEU A 85 -0.69 -16.73 -8.61
CA LEU A 85 -1.38 -17.74 -9.40
C LEU A 85 -2.10 -17.16 -10.63
N GLY A 86 -2.01 -15.84 -10.86
CA GLY A 86 -2.70 -15.15 -11.96
C GLY A 86 -4.21 -15.10 -11.78
N SER A 87 -4.71 -15.06 -10.55
CA SER A 87 -6.13 -15.05 -10.20
C SER A 87 -6.46 -13.94 -9.18
N GLY A 88 -7.74 -13.60 -9.05
CA GLY A 88 -8.21 -12.60 -8.10
C GLY A 88 -7.92 -11.17 -8.53
N ALA A 89 -7.08 -10.45 -7.78
CA ALA A 89 -6.68 -9.07 -8.10
C ALA A 89 -5.62 -9.03 -9.21
N SER A 90 -5.71 -8.01 -10.07
CA SER A 90 -4.65 -7.70 -11.04
C SER A 90 -3.54 -6.89 -10.40
N ALA A 91 -3.90 -6.00 -9.47
CA ALA A 91 -2.98 -5.11 -8.77
C ALA A 91 -3.39 -4.92 -7.31
N VAL A 92 -2.43 -4.54 -6.47
CA VAL A 92 -2.63 -4.18 -5.06
C VAL A 92 -1.87 -2.89 -4.74
N ILE A 93 -2.49 -2.03 -3.93
CA ILE A 93 -1.76 -1.00 -3.19
C ILE A 93 -1.83 -1.38 -1.70
N SER A 94 -0.68 -1.56 -1.08
CA SER A 94 -0.57 -1.82 0.36
C SER A 94 0.77 -1.35 0.92
N GLY A 95 0.95 -1.46 2.24
CA GLY A 95 2.27 -1.37 2.86
C GLY A 95 3.21 -2.47 2.39
N THR A 96 4.51 -2.24 2.49
CA THR A 96 5.55 -3.20 2.08
C THR A 96 5.59 -4.45 2.96
N ALA A 97 5.07 -4.35 4.18
CA ALA A 97 5.18 -5.39 5.20
C ALA A 97 4.69 -6.78 4.75
N ILE A 98 3.53 -6.86 4.09
CA ILE A 98 2.98 -8.17 3.67
C ILE A 98 3.84 -8.81 2.58
N LEU A 99 4.52 -8.03 1.74
CA LEU A 99 5.43 -8.53 0.71
C LEU A 99 6.62 -9.31 1.30
N ASN A 100 6.95 -9.09 2.58
CA ASN A 100 8.01 -9.85 3.27
C ASN A 100 7.75 -11.37 3.32
N ASN A 101 6.49 -11.78 3.20
CA ASN A 101 6.13 -13.20 3.11
C ASN A 101 6.47 -13.81 1.74
N PHE A 102 6.68 -13.00 0.72
CA PHE A 102 6.92 -13.41 -0.66
C PHE A 102 8.37 -13.11 -1.12
N SER A 103 8.93 -12.01 -0.63
CA SER A 103 10.31 -11.62 -0.83
C SER A 103 10.93 -11.20 0.51
N LYS A 104 11.77 -12.06 1.08
CA LYS A 104 12.36 -11.80 2.40
C LYS A 104 13.18 -10.52 2.46
N LYS A 105 13.81 -10.12 1.37
CA LYS A 105 14.64 -8.92 1.33
C LYS A 105 13.84 -7.64 1.50
N THR A 106 12.55 -7.62 1.14
CA THR A 106 11.70 -6.44 1.36
C THR A 106 11.58 -6.09 2.84
N ALA A 107 11.80 -7.05 3.75
CA ALA A 107 11.80 -6.81 5.19
C ALA A 107 12.83 -5.75 5.64
N VAL A 108 13.84 -5.45 4.82
CA VAL A 108 14.78 -4.35 5.11
C VAL A 108 14.08 -3.00 5.19
N LEU A 109 12.97 -2.81 4.47
CA LEU A 109 12.19 -1.57 4.47
C LEU A 109 11.43 -1.35 5.79
N ASP A 110 11.18 -2.45 6.51
CA ASP A 110 10.38 -2.47 7.74
C ASP A 110 11.24 -2.70 8.99
N LEU A 111 12.55 -2.50 8.89
CA LEU A 111 13.42 -2.52 10.07
C LEU A 111 13.12 -1.33 10.97
N PRO A 112 13.01 -1.53 12.30
CA PRO A 112 12.64 -0.46 13.21
C PRO A 112 13.65 0.68 13.20
N PHE A 113 13.16 1.92 13.23
CA PHE A 113 13.96 3.16 13.21
C PHE A 113 14.93 3.27 12.01
N MET A 114 14.60 2.61 10.90
CA MET A 114 15.39 2.66 9.66
C MET A 114 15.32 4.02 8.98
N TRP A 115 14.11 4.60 8.91
CA TRP A 115 13.84 5.79 8.14
C TRP A 115 14.09 7.06 8.96
N LYS A 116 14.90 7.97 8.41
CA LYS A 116 15.21 9.27 9.04
C LYS A 116 14.14 10.33 8.71
N SER A 117 13.59 10.26 7.50
CA SER A 117 12.58 11.20 6.97
C SER A 117 11.92 10.62 5.73
N TYR A 118 10.88 11.28 5.22
CA TYR A 118 10.30 10.99 3.90
C TYR A 118 11.36 11.12 2.79
N ASP A 119 12.14 12.21 2.78
CA ASP A 119 13.18 12.42 1.77
C ASP A 119 14.23 11.31 1.76
N HIS A 120 14.60 10.80 2.95
CA HIS A 120 15.50 9.64 3.05
C HIS A 120 14.87 8.41 2.39
N ALA A 121 13.59 8.15 2.64
CA ALA A 121 12.89 7.02 2.02
C ALA A 121 12.78 7.18 0.49
N HIS A 122 12.46 8.38 0.01
CA HIS A 122 12.40 8.66 -1.43
C HIS A 122 13.76 8.41 -2.09
N HIS A 123 14.85 8.94 -1.51
CA HIS A 123 16.18 8.76 -2.07
C HIS A 123 16.60 7.28 -2.14
N VAL A 124 16.23 6.49 -1.13
CA VAL A 124 16.50 5.05 -1.08
C VAL A 124 15.66 4.27 -2.10
N LEU A 125 14.34 4.54 -2.12
CA LEU A 125 13.38 3.76 -2.91
C LEU A 125 13.40 4.13 -4.41
N ASP A 126 13.78 5.36 -4.76
CA ASP A 126 13.96 5.79 -6.14
C ASP A 126 15.36 5.48 -6.69
N GLY A 127 16.23 4.91 -5.84
CA GLY A 127 17.59 4.55 -6.16
C GLY A 127 17.81 3.04 -6.30
N LYS A 128 19.09 2.66 -6.25
CA LYS A 128 19.55 1.26 -6.44
C LYS A 128 18.91 0.25 -5.48
N VAL A 129 18.51 0.67 -4.28
CA VAL A 129 17.87 -0.21 -3.31
C VAL A 129 16.45 -0.57 -3.79
N GLY A 130 15.66 0.44 -4.19
CA GLY A 130 14.32 0.21 -4.73
C GLY A 130 14.36 -0.64 -6.00
N ASP A 131 15.32 -0.40 -6.92
CA ASP A 131 15.51 -1.22 -8.11
C ASP A 131 15.83 -2.68 -7.78
N ALA A 132 16.70 -2.91 -6.79
CA ALA A 132 17.08 -4.25 -6.36
C ALA A 132 15.89 -5.00 -5.73
N LEU A 133 15.08 -4.31 -4.94
CA LEU A 133 13.87 -4.88 -4.33
C LEU A 133 12.77 -5.13 -5.37
N ALA A 134 12.57 -4.23 -6.33
CA ALA A 134 11.63 -4.43 -7.43
C ALA A 134 12.01 -5.66 -8.26
N LYS A 135 13.31 -5.86 -8.54
CA LYS A 135 13.80 -7.05 -9.23
C LYS A 135 13.62 -8.34 -8.43
N ASP A 136 13.75 -8.29 -7.10
CA ASP A 136 13.52 -9.45 -6.23
C ASP A 136 12.02 -9.81 -6.20
N LEU A 137 11.15 -8.81 -6.17
CA LEU A 137 9.70 -8.97 -6.25
C LEU A 137 9.23 -9.50 -7.61
N ASP A 138 9.90 -9.12 -8.70
CA ASP A 138 9.62 -9.67 -10.04
C ASP A 138 9.86 -11.19 -10.06
N GLN A 139 10.93 -11.67 -9.42
CA GLN A 139 11.20 -13.11 -9.25
C GLN A 139 10.13 -13.82 -8.41
N SER A 140 9.45 -13.07 -7.55
CA SER A 140 8.34 -13.55 -6.72
C SER A 140 6.97 -13.44 -7.38
N GLY A 141 6.91 -13.00 -8.65
CA GLY A 141 5.68 -12.89 -9.43
C GLY A 141 4.96 -11.54 -9.34
N PHE A 142 5.66 -10.48 -8.91
CA PHE A 142 5.08 -9.15 -8.74
C PHE A 142 5.86 -8.09 -9.51
N GLN A 143 5.18 -7.34 -10.39
CA GLN A 143 5.73 -6.16 -11.04
C GLN A 143 5.49 -4.94 -10.16
N VAL A 144 6.54 -4.31 -9.66
CA VAL A 144 6.45 -3.02 -8.96
C VAL A 144 6.23 -1.91 -9.97
N LEU A 145 5.21 -1.06 -9.75
CA LEU A 145 4.95 0.11 -10.58
C LEU A 145 5.39 1.41 -9.91
N ALA A 146 5.21 1.55 -8.60
CA ALA A 146 5.67 2.71 -7.86
C ALA A 146 5.80 2.42 -6.36
N TRP A 147 6.80 3.02 -5.74
CA TRP A 147 6.93 3.15 -4.29
C TRP A 147 6.28 4.45 -3.85
N MET A 148 5.55 4.43 -2.74
CA MET A 148 4.80 5.57 -2.22
C MET A 148 5.01 5.69 -0.71
N ASP A 149 4.51 6.76 -0.11
CA ASP A 149 4.56 6.95 1.33
C ASP A 149 3.26 6.49 2.00
N SER A 150 3.39 6.00 3.22
CA SER A 150 2.28 6.04 4.15
C SER A 150 2.15 7.47 4.75
N TRP A 151 0.93 7.87 5.15
CA TRP A 151 0.70 9.18 5.74
C TRP A 151 0.98 9.17 7.23
N GLY A 152 2.25 9.23 7.55
CA GLY A 152 2.80 9.30 8.88
C GLY A 152 3.69 8.12 9.24
N PHE A 153 4.52 8.35 10.25
CA PHE A 153 5.24 7.28 10.92
C PHE A 153 4.29 6.49 11.82
N ARG A 154 4.57 5.20 11.94
CA ARG A 154 3.80 4.30 12.80
C ARG A 154 4.18 4.53 14.25
N ASN A 155 3.16 4.58 15.08
CA ASN A 155 3.25 4.86 16.51
C ASN A 155 2.51 3.76 17.30
N VAL A 156 2.88 3.55 18.54
CA VAL A 156 2.10 2.67 19.41
C VAL A 156 0.84 3.39 19.86
N VAL A 157 -0.31 2.75 19.62
CA VAL A 157 -1.64 3.22 20.00
C VAL A 157 -2.22 2.26 21.02
N THR A 158 -2.70 2.77 22.15
CA THR A 158 -3.18 1.96 23.26
C THR A 158 -4.67 2.18 23.54
N ALA A 159 -5.34 1.12 23.99
CA ALA A 159 -6.77 1.15 24.28
C ALA A 159 -7.10 1.92 25.55
N LYS A 160 -6.32 1.73 26.64
CA LYS A 160 -6.70 2.21 27.98
C LYS A 160 -5.58 2.91 28.75
N LYS A 161 -4.32 2.69 28.39
CA LYS A 161 -3.15 3.15 29.18
C LYS A 161 -2.30 4.12 28.37
N GLU A 162 -1.96 5.27 28.95
CA GLU A 162 -0.92 6.14 28.39
C GLU A 162 0.44 5.46 28.49
N VAL A 163 1.21 5.49 27.41
CA VAL A 163 2.61 5.09 27.38
C VAL A 163 3.45 6.37 27.37
N LYS A 164 4.18 6.61 28.46
CA LYS A 164 5.02 7.80 28.68
C LYS A 164 6.51 7.48 28.62
N THR A 165 6.86 6.23 28.83
CA THR A 165 8.24 5.74 28.83
C THR A 165 8.32 4.39 28.11
N ALA A 166 9.52 3.99 27.71
CA ALA A 166 9.76 2.65 27.16
C ALA A 166 9.31 1.52 28.12
N ALA A 167 9.46 1.74 29.43
CA ALA A 167 9.05 0.75 30.44
C ALA A 167 7.53 0.51 30.45
N ASP A 168 6.74 1.47 30.05
CA ASP A 168 5.27 1.36 30.02
C ASP A 168 4.78 0.39 28.94
N LEU A 169 5.60 0.06 27.95
CA LEU A 169 5.30 -0.93 26.91
C LEU A 169 5.38 -2.37 27.43
N LYS A 170 6.11 -2.57 28.54
CA LYS A 170 6.38 -3.92 29.04
C LYS A 170 5.10 -4.69 29.31
N GLY A 171 4.98 -5.83 28.63
CA GLY A 171 3.86 -6.76 28.79
C GLY A 171 2.58 -6.38 28.07
N LEU A 172 2.49 -5.20 27.44
CA LEU A 172 1.32 -4.85 26.63
C LEU A 172 1.22 -5.75 25.40
N LYS A 173 0.04 -6.27 25.15
CA LYS A 173 -0.29 -7.03 23.95
C LYS A 173 -0.56 -6.05 22.82
N ILE A 174 0.44 -5.82 21.99
CA ILE A 174 0.36 -4.89 20.87
C ILE A 174 0.15 -5.69 19.59
N ARG A 175 -1.00 -5.48 18.92
CA ARG A 175 -1.22 -6.06 17.61
C ARG A 175 -0.18 -5.53 16.65
N THR A 176 0.36 -6.42 15.87
CA THR A 176 1.26 -6.06 14.78
C THR A 176 0.94 -6.82 13.50
N ILE A 177 1.52 -6.39 12.39
CA ILE A 177 1.39 -7.08 11.10
C ILE A 177 2.01 -8.49 11.24
N PRO A 178 1.39 -9.55 10.66
CA PRO A 178 1.85 -10.92 10.79
C PRO A 178 3.09 -11.21 9.93
N THR A 179 4.19 -10.53 10.24
CA THR A 179 5.51 -10.73 9.64
C THR A 179 6.60 -10.76 10.71
N ASN A 180 7.67 -11.50 10.45
CA ASN A 180 8.74 -11.67 11.44
C ASN A 180 9.40 -10.35 11.83
N VAL A 181 9.59 -9.42 10.88
CA VAL A 181 10.22 -8.13 11.15
C VAL A 181 9.39 -7.27 12.11
N PHE A 182 8.07 -7.22 11.92
CA PHE A 182 7.17 -6.46 12.80
C PHE A 182 7.08 -7.09 14.17
N VAL A 183 6.95 -8.42 14.27
CA VAL A 183 6.95 -9.14 15.54
C VAL A 183 8.25 -8.87 16.31
N SER A 184 9.40 -8.97 15.65
CA SER A 184 10.71 -8.72 16.26
C SER A 184 10.86 -7.25 16.70
N ALA A 185 10.41 -6.29 15.88
CA ALA A 185 10.48 -4.87 16.22
C ALA A 185 9.69 -4.54 17.51
N ILE A 186 8.44 -5.01 17.60
CA ILE A 186 7.59 -4.76 18.76
C ILE A 186 8.11 -5.47 20.02
N ASN A 187 8.61 -6.70 19.89
CA ASN A 187 9.22 -7.42 21.00
C ASN A 187 10.52 -6.75 21.47
N ALA A 188 11.36 -6.25 20.55
CA ALA A 188 12.58 -5.52 20.88
C ALA A 188 12.29 -4.22 21.65
N MET A 189 11.13 -3.60 21.40
CA MET A 189 10.65 -2.44 22.15
C MET A 189 10.10 -2.79 23.54
N GLY A 190 10.02 -4.07 23.91
CA GLY A 190 9.61 -4.56 25.24
C GLY A 190 8.12 -4.88 25.38
N ALA A 191 7.32 -4.72 24.33
CA ALA A 191 5.92 -5.15 24.31
C ALA A 191 5.79 -6.62 23.92
N ASN A 192 4.60 -7.19 24.02
CA ASN A 192 4.26 -8.52 23.51
C ASN A 192 3.60 -8.37 22.14
N ALA A 193 4.33 -8.65 21.07
CA ALA A 193 3.78 -8.63 19.72
C ALA A 193 2.70 -9.69 19.56
N THR A 194 1.54 -9.29 19.04
CA THR A 194 0.40 -10.17 18.77
C THR A 194 0.06 -10.06 17.28
N PRO A 195 0.66 -10.91 16.42
CA PRO A 195 0.39 -10.87 14.98
C PRO A 195 -1.06 -11.23 14.68
N MET A 196 -1.74 -10.36 13.91
CA MET A 196 -3.17 -10.49 13.62
C MET A 196 -3.51 -9.74 12.32
N ASN A 197 -4.49 -10.25 11.56
CA ASN A 197 -4.98 -9.55 10.37
C ASN A 197 -5.54 -8.18 10.72
N PHE A 198 -5.47 -7.27 9.74
CA PHE A 198 -5.84 -5.87 9.96
C PHE A 198 -7.33 -5.71 10.31
N GLY A 199 -8.22 -6.43 9.65
CA GLY A 199 -9.67 -6.36 9.89
C GLY A 199 -10.11 -6.77 11.30
N GLU A 200 -9.26 -7.47 12.06
CA GLU A 200 -9.59 -7.96 13.41
C GLU A 200 -9.26 -6.96 14.54
N ILE A 201 -8.56 -5.85 14.23
CA ILE A 201 -8.04 -4.91 15.23
C ILE A 201 -9.15 -4.29 16.08
N TYR A 202 -10.20 -3.73 15.43
CA TYR A 202 -11.26 -3.01 16.13
C TYR A 202 -11.96 -3.89 17.17
N THR A 203 -12.40 -5.07 16.78
CA THR A 203 -13.09 -6.01 17.65
C THR A 203 -12.20 -6.55 18.78
N SER A 204 -10.92 -6.75 18.51
CA SER A 204 -9.95 -7.23 19.49
C SER A 204 -9.58 -6.17 20.54
N LEU A 205 -9.54 -4.89 20.14
CA LEU A 205 -9.42 -3.77 21.08
C LEU A 205 -10.69 -3.61 21.92
N GLN A 206 -11.86 -3.64 21.28
CA GLN A 206 -13.14 -3.49 21.95
C GLN A 206 -13.39 -4.58 23.00
N SER A 207 -13.03 -5.82 22.68
CA SER A 207 -13.16 -6.97 23.60
C SER A 207 -12.05 -7.06 24.64
N GLY A 208 -10.98 -6.25 24.54
CA GLY A 208 -9.85 -6.28 25.45
C GLY A 208 -8.89 -7.46 25.26
N VAL A 209 -8.93 -8.13 24.11
CA VAL A 209 -7.94 -9.15 23.69
C VAL A 209 -6.58 -8.50 23.48
N LEU A 210 -6.57 -7.26 22.95
CA LEU A 210 -5.39 -6.44 22.75
C LEU A 210 -5.37 -5.25 23.71
N ASP A 211 -4.17 -4.86 24.14
CA ASP A 211 -3.94 -3.63 24.87
C ASP A 211 -3.70 -2.44 23.94
N GLY A 212 -3.33 -2.71 22.68
CA GLY A 212 -3.07 -1.70 21.69
C GLY A 212 -2.70 -2.30 20.33
N TYR A 213 -2.31 -1.42 19.45
CA TYR A 213 -1.79 -1.73 18.11
C TYR A 213 -0.72 -0.70 17.73
N GLU A 214 -0.09 -0.86 16.60
CA GLU A 214 0.84 0.12 16.07
C GLU A 214 0.42 0.52 14.64
N HIS A 215 0.31 1.81 14.38
CA HIS A 215 -0.04 2.38 13.08
C HIS A 215 0.09 3.90 13.06
N THR A 216 -0.26 4.51 11.93
CA THR A 216 -0.34 5.97 11.76
C THR A 216 -1.61 6.55 12.38
N ALA A 217 -1.59 7.85 12.67
CA ALA A 217 -2.79 8.58 13.12
C ALA A 217 -3.87 8.64 12.02
N ALA A 218 -3.49 8.72 10.75
CA ALA A 218 -4.41 8.70 9.61
C ALA A 218 -5.26 7.43 9.60
N THR A 219 -4.62 6.27 9.73
CA THR A 219 -5.31 4.98 9.83
C THR A 219 -6.22 4.89 11.07
N THR A 220 -5.78 5.45 12.21
CA THR A 220 -6.59 5.50 13.43
C THR A 220 -7.94 6.21 13.18
N ILE A 221 -7.94 7.27 12.37
CA ILE A 221 -9.16 8.01 12.02
C ILE A 221 -10.01 7.24 11.00
N SER A 222 -9.40 6.82 9.89
CA SER A 222 -10.11 6.16 8.78
C SER A 222 -10.84 4.90 9.23
N PHE A 223 -10.28 4.16 10.19
CA PHE A 223 -10.89 2.96 10.76
C PHE A 223 -11.64 3.18 12.07
N LYS A 224 -11.81 4.43 12.50
CA LYS A 224 -12.51 4.80 13.74
C LYS A 224 -11.92 4.12 14.99
N PHE A 225 -10.64 3.80 14.98
CA PHE A 225 -9.99 3.19 16.14
C PHE A 225 -9.95 4.11 17.36
N ASN A 226 -10.13 5.42 17.16
CA ASN A 226 -10.33 6.39 18.24
C ASN A 226 -11.56 6.08 19.12
N GLU A 227 -12.52 5.26 18.67
CA GLU A 227 -13.67 4.83 19.46
C GLU A 227 -13.29 3.74 20.49
N VAL A 228 -12.22 3.00 20.25
CA VAL A 228 -11.76 1.85 21.05
C VAL A 228 -10.33 2.01 21.57
N ALA A 229 -9.68 3.13 21.25
CA ALA A 229 -8.32 3.48 21.71
C ALA A 229 -8.29 4.90 22.31
N CYS A 230 -7.46 5.09 23.33
CA CYS A 230 -7.37 6.38 24.04
C CYS A 230 -6.16 7.22 23.67
N CYS A 231 -5.07 6.58 23.29
CA CYS A 231 -3.78 7.24 23.38
C CYS A 231 -2.83 6.82 22.27
N ILE A 232 -2.06 7.77 21.75
CA ILE A 232 -0.96 7.54 20.80
C ILE A 232 0.34 7.94 21.50
N ALA A 233 1.26 7.00 21.66
CA ALA A 233 2.63 7.28 22.09
C ALA A 233 3.48 7.51 20.83
N MET A 234 4.10 8.67 20.71
CA MET A 234 4.86 9.09 19.55
C MET A 234 6.20 8.35 19.44
N THR A 235 6.12 7.05 19.23
CA THR A 235 7.29 6.18 19.09
C THR A 235 7.99 6.33 17.77
N ARG A 236 7.29 6.69 16.67
CA ARG A 236 7.83 6.85 15.31
C ARG A 236 8.79 5.71 14.92
N HIS A 237 8.47 4.50 15.36
CA HIS A 237 9.38 3.36 15.31
C HIS A 237 9.49 2.71 13.93
N LEU A 238 8.50 2.94 13.07
CA LEU A 238 8.45 2.44 11.70
C LEU A 238 7.85 3.50 10.77
N MET A 239 8.30 3.48 9.55
CA MET A 239 7.55 3.98 8.40
C MET A 239 7.41 2.77 7.47
N ASP A 240 6.20 2.38 7.17
CA ASP A 240 5.89 1.28 6.26
C ASP A 240 5.57 1.91 4.89
N PRO A 241 6.55 2.02 3.98
CA PRO A 241 6.29 2.58 2.66
C PRO A 241 5.17 1.82 1.98
N THR A 242 4.33 2.51 1.23
CA THR A 242 3.33 1.84 0.42
C THR A 242 3.84 1.59 -0.99
N VAL A 243 3.27 0.62 -1.65
CA VAL A 243 3.69 0.20 -2.99
C VAL A 243 2.50 -0.19 -3.84
N LEU A 244 2.55 0.17 -5.13
CA LEU A 244 1.64 -0.38 -6.13
C LEU A 244 2.36 -1.50 -6.87
N VAL A 245 1.85 -2.71 -6.72
CA VAL A 245 2.34 -3.89 -7.42
C VAL A 245 1.27 -4.51 -8.29
N PHE A 246 1.69 -5.11 -9.38
CA PHE A 246 0.86 -5.86 -10.31
C PHE A 246 1.20 -7.35 -10.26
N SER A 247 0.23 -8.23 -10.49
CA SER A 247 0.50 -9.63 -10.82
C SER A 247 1.36 -9.67 -12.08
N LEU A 248 2.55 -10.25 -12.03
CA LEU A 248 3.44 -10.35 -13.18
C LEU A 248 2.79 -11.17 -14.31
N ALA A 249 1.98 -12.17 -13.96
CA ALA A 249 1.24 -12.98 -14.91
C ALA A 249 0.16 -12.16 -15.65
N GLU A 250 -0.54 -11.28 -14.94
CA GLU A 250 -1.52 -10.36 -15.54
C GLU A 250 -0.83 -9.24 -16.33
N TRP A 251 0.26 -8.65 -15.79
CA TRP A 251 1.03 -7.59 -16.42
C TRP A 251 1.48 -7.94 -17.84
N LYS A 252 1.94 -9.17 -18.04
CA LYS A 252 2.39 -9.67 -19.35
C LYS A 252 1.29 -9.80 -20.41
N LYS A 253 0.01 -9.67 -20.03
CA LYS A 253 -1.14 -9.69 -20.97
C LYS A 253 -1.46 -8.31 -21.54
N PHE A 254 -0.87 -7.26 -21.00
CA PHE A 254 -1.06 -5.89 -21.50
C PHE A 254 -0.02 -5.53 -22.54
N SER A 255 -0.41 -4.69 -23.51
CA SER A 255 0.51 -4.18 -24.52
C SER A 255 1.53 -3.22 -23.90
N PRO A 256 2.68 -2.96 -24.58
CA PRO A 256 3.66 -1.96 -24.11
C PRO A 256 3.04 -0.57 -23.87
N GLU A 257 2.07 -0.18 -24.71
CA GLU A 257 1.35 1.10 -24.59
C GLU A 257 0.46 1.11 -23.35
N GLU A 258 -0.29 0.04 -23.10
CA GLU A 258 -1.12 -0.13 -21.90
C GLU A 258 -0.26 -0.13 -20.64
N GLN A 259 0.87 -0.84 -20.66
CA GLN A 259 1.85 -0.86 -19.57
C GLN A 259 2.43 0.54 -19.30
N ALA A 260 2.73 1.30 -20.34
CA ALA A 260 3.23 2.66 -20.21
C ALA A 260 2.20 3.61 -19.59
N VAL A 261 0.91 3.48 -19.93
CA VAL A 261 -0.18 4.26 -19.30
C VAL A 261 -0.29 3.93 -17.83
N MET A 262 -0.30 2.65 -17.47
CA MET A 262 -0.38 2.20 -16.06
C MET A 262 0.85 2.63 -15.25
N SER A 263 2.05 2.52 -15.81
CA SER A 263 3.28 2.96 -15.14
C SER A 263 3.27 4.46 -14.85
N LYS A 264 2.84 5.28 -15.81
CA LYS A 264 2.69 6.73 -15.61
C LYS A 264 1.61 7.06 -14.57
N GLY A 265 0.49 6.33 -14.58
CA GLY A 265 -0.57 6.48 -13.58
C GLY A 265 -0.09 6.15 -12.17
N ALA A 266 0.72 5.11 -12.03
CA ALA A 266 1.31 4.74 -10.74
C ALA A 266 2.32 5.80 -10.25
N GLN A 267 3.15 6.35 -11.15
CA GLN A 267 4.07 7.44 -10.85
C GLN A 267 3.34 8.71 -10.43
N ALA A 268 2.27 9.10 -11.14
CA ALA A 268 1.45 10.25 -10.79
C ALA A 268 0.78 10.08 -9.41
N ALA A 269 0.28 8.88 -9.10
CA ALA A 269 -0.27 8.58 -7.78
C ALA A 269 0.80 8.69 -6.69
N ALA A 270 1.99 8.13 -6.94
CA ALA A 270 3.11 8.19 -6.00
C ALA A 270 3.55 9.63 -5.71
N GLU A 271 3.72 10.44 -6.75
CA GLU A 271 4.12 11.85 -6.61
C GLU A 271 3.14 12.64 -5.73
N ILE A 272 1.84 12.48 -5.97
CA ILE A 272 0.81 13.20 -5.21
C ILE A 272 0.77 12.70 -3.77
N VAL A 273 0.77 11.38 -3.53
CA VAL A 273 0.69 10.81 -2.18
C VAL A 273 1.92 11.20 -1.35
N ARG A 274 3.12 11.13 -1.92
CA ARG A 274 4.37 11.56 -1.27
C ARG A 274 4.33 13.04 -0.91
N LYS A 275 3.88 13.89 -1.83
CA LYS A 275 3.77 15.34 -1.59
C LYS A 275 2.82 15.68 -0.45
N LEU A 276 1.75 14.91 -0.29
CA LEU A 276 0.76 15.12 0.75
C LEU A 276 1.15 14.53 2.12
N ALA A 277 2.08 13.57 2.17
CA ALA A 277 2.36 12.79 3.37
C ALA A 277 2.71 13.63 4.62
N PRO A 278 3.61 14.63 4.58
CA PRO A 278 3.92 15.42 5.77
C PRO A 278 2.73 16.24 6.30
N GLU A 279 1.93 16.81 5.40
CA GLU A 279 0.74 17.60 5.74
C GLU A 279 -0.33 16.69 6.35
N ARG A 280 -0.59 15.55 5.73
CA ARG A 280 -1.57 14.56 6.19
C ARG A 280 -1.18 13.92 7.54
N GLU A 281 0.10 13.69 7.80
CA GLU A 281 0.57 13.28 9.13
C GLU A 281 0.22 14.33 10.19
N ALA A 282 0.53 15.59 9.93
CA ALA A 282 0.24 16.68 10.86
C ALA A 282 -1.27 16.89 11.09
N GLU A 283 -2.06 16.88 10.00
CA GLU A 283 -3.52 17.01 10.07
C GLU A 283 -4.16 15.86 10.87
N SER A 284 -3.73 14.62 10.63
CA SER A 284 -4.27 13.46 11.34
C SER A 284 -3.91 13.44 12.81
N LEU A 285 -2.69 13.85 13.19
CA LEU A 285 -2.30 14.03 14.59
C LEU A 285 -3.12 15.12 15.29
N ALA A 286 -3.43 16.20 14.60
CA ALA A 286 -4.32 17.24 15.12
C ALA A 286 -5.77 16.74 15.25
N ALA A 287 -6.25 15.95 14.29
CA ALA A 287 -7.60 15.42 14.28
C ALA A 287 -7.84 14.38 15.39
N VAL A 288 -6.92 13.47 15.64
CA VAL A 288 -7.07 12.49 16.75
C VAL A 288 -7.14 13.20 18.12
N LYS A 289 -6.41 14.33 18.30
CA LYS A 289 -6.52 15.14 19.51
C LYS A 289 -7.92 15.77 19.65
N LYS A 290 -8.50 16.27 18.54
CA LYS A 290 -9.88 16.81 18.52
C LYS A 290 -10.93 15.73 18.79
N LEU A 291 -10.66 14.48 18.43
CA LEU A 291 -11.49 13.32 18.74
C LEU A 291 -11.31 12.80 20.19
N GLY A 292 -10.53 13.49 21.01
CA GLY A 292 -10.37 13.19 22.43
C GLY A 292 -9.22 12.21 22.75
N MET A 293 -8.44 11.79 21.77
CA MET A 293 -7.26 10.94 22.03
C MET A 293 -6.10 11.78 22.60
N LYS A 294 -5.34 11.17 23.46
CA LYS A 294 -4.10 11.76 23.97
C LYS A 294 -2.94 11.40 23.05
N VAL A 295 -2.20 12.40 22.61
CA VAL A 295 -0.94 12.22 21.86
C VAL A 295 0.19 12.54 22.83
N VAL A 296 1.02 11.54 23.14
CA VAL A 296 2.03 11.57 24.18
C VAL A 296 3.41 11.49 23.54
N ASP A 297 4.22 12.52 23.73
CA ASP A 297 5.63 12.48 23.37
C ASP A 297 6.39 11.63 24.38
N ILE A 298 7.27 10.74 23.88
CA ILE A 298 8.07 9.87 24.72
C ILE A 298 9.55 9.96 24.35
N ASP A 299 10.43 9.65 25.31
CA ASP A 299 11.83 9.44 25.00
C ASP A 299 11.99 8.11 24.24
N VAL A 300 12.25 8.22 22.94
CA VAL A 300 12.45 7.06 22.07
C VAL A 300 13.87 6.49 22.12
N GLY A 301 14.82 7.17 22.73
CA GLY A 301 16.23 6.75 22.76
C GLY A 301 16.43 5.32 23.27
N PRO A 302 15.84 4.89 24.39
CA PRO A 302 15.92 3.51 24.85
C PRO A 302 15.31 2.49 23.89
N LEU A 303 14.17 2.82 23.25
CA LEU A 303 13.50 1.96 22.25
C LEU A 303 14.34 1.83 20.99
N GLN A 304 14.86 2.95 20.51
CA GLN A 304 15.72 2.99 19.33
C GLN A 304 17.00 2.19 19.55
N LYS A 305 17.66 2.35 20.71
CA LYS A 305 18.88 1.60 21.03
C LYS A 305 18.62 0.09 21.02
N ALA A 306 17.54 -0.37 21.61
CA ALA A 306 17.17 -1.78 21.66
C ALA A 306 16.82 -2.34 20.28
N ALA A 307 16.02 -1.61 19.51
CA ALA A 307 15.53 -2.05 18.21
C ALA A 307 16.60 -1.99 17.10
N VAL A 308 17.45 -0.95 17.09
CA VAL A 308 18.55 -0.84 16.12
C VAL A 308 19.60 -1.93 16.33
N ALA A 309 19.84 -2.36 17.57
CA ALA A 309 20.73 -3.49 17.84
C ALA A 309 20.28 -4.80 17.16
N ALA A 310 18.96 -4.96 16.93
CA ALA A 310 18.41 -6.14 16.25
C ALA A 310 18.44 -6.02 14.71
N GLN A 311 18.67 -4.84 14.14
CA GLN A 311 18.61 -4.64 12.67
C GLN A 311 19.59 -5.53 11.90
N ASP A 312 20.83 -5.68 12.39
CA ASP A 312 21.87 -6.45 11.67
C ASP A 312 21.54 -7.94 11.68
N GLU A 313 21.03 -8.46 12.80
CA GLU A 313 20.58 -9.85 12.91
C GLU A 313 19.40 -10.11 11.97
N LEU A 314 18.37 -9.25 12.03
CA LEU A 314 17.20 -9.32 11.16
C LEU A 314 17.60 -9.24 9.67
N ALA A 315 18.46 -8.28 9.30
CA ALA A 315 18.92 -8.15 7.93
C ALA A 315 19.65 -9.42 7.43
N LYS A 316 20.43 -10.06 8.30
CA LYS A 316 21.09 -11.33 8.01
C LYS A 316 20.08 -12.46 7.80
N ASP A 317 19.07 -12.57 8.65
CA ASP A 317 18.02 -13.59 8.53
C ASP A 317 17.21 -13.45 7.24
N PHE A 318 17.12 -12.24 6.70
CA PHE A 318 16.43 -11.93 5.45
C PHE A 318 17.35 -11.93 4.23
N GLY A 319 18.67 -12.05 4.40
CA GLY A 319 19.66 -11.96 3.31
C GLY A 319 19.73 -10.56 2.71
N ALA A 320 19.55 -9.53 3.54
CA ALA A 320 19.42 -8.13 3.14
C ALA A 320 20.54 -7.23 3.71
N GLU A 321 21.66 -7.79 4.21
CA GLU A 321 22.75 -7.03 4.83
C GLU A 321 23.35 -5.97 3.90
N ALA A 322 23.51 -6.32 2.62
CA ALA A 322 24.04 -5.41 1.61
C ALA A 322 23.09 -4.23 1.36
N LEU A 323 21.76 -4.47 1.36
CA LEU A 323 20.73 -3.45 1.23
C LEU A 323 20.70 -2.55 2.46
N LEU A 324 20.73 -3.13 3.67
CA LEU A 324 20.83 -2.38 4.93
C LEU A 324 22.02 -1.45 4.95
N ALA A 325 23.21 -1.96 4.54
CA ALA A 325 24.42 -1.15 4.48
C ALA A 325 24.32 -0.01 3.46
N GLN A 326 23.60 -0.19 2.35
CA GLN A 326 23.34 0.86 1.37
C GLN A 326 22.39 1.92 1.92
N ILE A 327 21.29 1.52 2.58
CA ILE A 327 20.30 2.44 3.18
C ILE A 327 20.96 3.32 4.24
N ARG A 328 21.78 2.73 5.13
CA ARG A 328 22.47 3.46 6.21
C ARG A 328 23.47 4.50 5.71
N LYS A 329 23.97 4.37 4.48
CA LYS A 329 24.93 5.31 3.87
C LYS A 329 24.28 6.55 3.27
N GLN A 330 23.00 6.52 3.08
CA GLN A 330 22.19 7.61 2.56
C GLN A 330 21.58 8.41 3.72
#